data_76337ead5f32d22f8e276fa5ad490aab
#
_entry.id   76337ead5f32d22f8e276fa5ad490aab
#
_cell.length_a   1.000
_cell.length_b   1.000
_cell.length_c   1.000
_cell.angle_alpha   90.00
_cell.angle_beta   90.00
_cell.angle_gamma   90.00
#
_symmetry.space_group_name_H-M   'P 1'
#
loop_
_entity.id
_entity.type
_entity.pdbx_description
1 polymer ?
#
loop_
_entity_poly.entity_id
_entity_poly.type
_entity_poly.pdbx_seq_one_letter_code
_entity_poly.pdbx_strand_id
1 'polypeptide(L)'
;MSIDLQTLPEFSQFSAMLKPGAVVPVYVRLMADHLTPVTAYKLISEESPHAFLLESVVGGERVARYSFLGADPQAVLTAFGHDITVEDAAGTRQSKSPDPIADLEKLLGPHRSPKIPGLPAFTGGIVGYAGYDTVRYLEGEKLSAPPPDVRHLPDVLFGLYHELVAFDHVNKTVLVIANVRADSSDRRTVAELYTDAARRIEKLVAKLNRPIAAQAQVIPNTPPARPPYRSNFKPAEFEAAVEKAREYIAAGDIFQVVLSQCLELPTRADPFDIYRSLRMINPSPFMFYIKSPHCILVGSSPEIMCRVENGIVTNRPLAGTRRRGATPEQDAALERELLADPKEIAEHVMLVDLGRNDVGRVAELGSVQVSDALTVERYSHVMHITTNVSGRLAGNKTCFDALRNTLPVGTVSGAPKIRAMQIIDELEPTRRGPYAGAVGHFDFSGNMDTCIALRTMVITKNLSDSGHTVFVQAGAGLVADSVPANEYQESLSKAEALLKAVAMAEAGM
;
A
#
# COMPACT_ATOMS: atom_id res chain seq x y z
N MET A 1 -13.52 -23.05 28.30
CA MET A 1 -14.11 -23.99 27.34
C MET A 1 -13.15 -24.09 26.16
N SER A 2 -12.56 -25.28 25.90
CA SER A 2 -11.83 -25.50 24.66
C SER A 2 -12.88 -25.53 23.53
N ILE A 3 -12.80 -24.59 22.61
CA ILE A 3 -13.60 -24.61 21.40
C ILE A 3 -12.98 -25.74 20.54
N ASP A 4 -13.78 -26.76 20.23
CA ASP A 4 -13.35 -27.80 19.28
C ASP A 4 -13.35 -27.16 17.88
N LEU A 5 -12.15 -26.75 17.44
CA LEU A 5 -11.97 -26.06 16.19
C LEU A 5 -11.85 -27.09 15.06
N GLN A 6 -12.90 -27.22 14.26
CA GLN A 6 -12.83 -28.00 13.03
C GLN A 6 -11.93 -27.29 12.00
N THR A 7 -10.67 -27.73 11.90
CA THR A 7 -9.70 -27.21 10.95
C THR A 7 -9.92 -27.76 9.54
N LEU A 8 -9.76 -26.90 8.55
CA LEU A 8 -9.85 -27.24 7.12
C LEU A 8 -8.52 -26.89 6.43
N PRO A 9 -8.16 -27.60 5.34
CA PRO A 9 -8.77 -28.85 4.85
C PRO A 9 -8.60 -29.97 5.86
N GLU A 10 -9.39 -31.03 5.76
CA GLU A 10 -9.18 -32.23 6.58
C GLU A 10 -7.79 -32.82 6.35
N PHE A 11 -7.24 -33.56 7.36
CA PHE A 11 -5.87 -34.05 7.32
C PHE A 11 -5.55 -34.87 6.04
N SER A 12 -6.48 -35.69 5.54
CA SER A 12 -6.30 -36.46 4.30
C SER A 12 -6.10 -35.57 3.07
N GLN A 13 -6.88 -34.51 2.95
CA GLN A 13 -6.78 -33.54 1.88
C GLN A 13 -5.51 -32.69 2.01
N PHE A 14 -5.22 -32.22 3.22
CA PHE A 14 -3.98 -31.51 3.52
C PHE A 14 -2.75 -32.31 3.13
N SER A 15 -2.67 -33.58 3.56
CA SER A 15 -1.56 -34.49 3.26
C SER A 15 -1.36 -34.68 1.75
N ALA A 16 -2.45 -34.77 1.00
CA ALA A 16 -2.39 -34.90 -0.46
C ALA A 16 -1.89 -33.62 -1.17
N MET A 17 -2.13 -32.44 -0.58
CA MET A 17 -1.70 -31.14 -1.11
C MET A 17 -0.27 -30.77 -0.71
N LEU A 18 0.23 -31.25 0.44
CA LEU A 18 1.55 -30.90 0.97
C LEU A 18 2.66 -31.63 0.20
N LYS A 19 3.02 -31.07 -0.96
CA LYS A 19 4.13 -31.56 -1.82
C LYS A 19 5.37 -30.68 -1.62
N PRO A 20 6.58 -31.15 -1.96
CA PRO A 20 7.79 -30.32 -1.92
C PRO A 20 7.58 -28.99 -2.65
N GLY A 21 7.92 -27.88 -2.01
CA GLY A 21 7.70 -26.53 -2.54
C GLY A 21 6.26 -25.99 -2.42
N ALA A 22 5.33 -26.77 -1.85
CA ALA A 22 3.98 -26.27 -1.58
C ALA A 22 3.92 -25.51 -0.25
N VAL A 23 3.05 -24.48 -0.21
CA VAL A 23 2.59 -23.83 1.01
C VAL A 23 1.09 -24.06 1.12
N VAL A 24 0.66 -24.89 2.06
CA VAL A 24 -0.75 -25.28 2.19
C VAL A 24 -1.39 -24.52 3.35
N PRO A 25 -2.43 -23.72 3.11
CA PRO A 25 -3.17 -23.07 4.18
C PRO A 25 -4.03 -24.07 4.94
N VAL A 26 -3.89 -24.07 6.27
CA VAL A 26 -4.84 -24.70 7.23
C VAL A 26 -5.63 -23.53 7.84
N TYR A 27 -6.94 -23.70 7.99
CA TYR A 27 -7.77 -22.60 8.43
C TYR A 27 -9.01 -23.06 9.21
N VAL A 28 -9.58 -22.12 9.94
CA VAL A 28 -10.94 -22.23 10.51
C VAL A 28 -11.77 -21.05 10.04
N ARG A 29 -13.07 -21.29 9.94
CA ARG A 29 -14.05 -20.24 9.64
C ARG A 29 -14.91 -19.99 10.88
N LEU A 30 -14.89 -18.75 11.32
CA LEU A 30 -15.60 -18.31 12.52
C LEU A 30 -16.77 -17.39 12.15
N MET A 31 -17.85 -17.50 12.88
CA MET A 31 -18.86 -16.45 13.00
C MET A 31 -18.48 -15.59 14.22
N ALA A 32 -18.13 -14.34 13.96
CA ALA A 32 -17.57 -13.48 15.00
C ALA A 32 -18.16 -12.05 14.90
N ASP A 33 -19.48 -11.95 15.08
CA ASP A 33 -20.26 -10.70 14.93
C ASP A 33 -19.81 -9.58 15.88
N HIS A 34 -19.13 -9.93 16.97
CA HIS A 34 -18.57 -8.99 17.94
C HIS A 34 -17.22 -8.39 17.49
N LEU A 35 -16.59 -8.94 16.46
CA LEU A 35 -15.28 -8.47 15.96
C LEU A 35 -15.43 -7.58 14.73
N THR A 36 -14.63 -6.53 14.71
CA THR A 36 -14.35 -5.73 13.52
C THR A 36 -12.87 -5.90 13.14
N PRO A 37 -12.43 -5.62 11.90
CA PRO A 37 -11.01 -5.61 11.56
C PRO A 37 -10.17 -4.74 12.51
N VAL A 38 -10.70 -3.60 12.95
CA VAL A 38 -10.06 -2.67 13.89
C VAL A 38 -9.87 -3.31 15.28
N THR A 39 -10.90 -3.94 15.83
CA THR A 39 -10.80 -4.60 17.13
C THR A 39 -9.92 -5.83 17.08
N ALA A 40 -10.04 -6.65 16.04
CA ALA A 40 -9.21 -7.83 15.83
C ALA A 40 -7.73 -7.44 15.70
N TYR A 41 -7.42 -6.37 14.95
CA TYR A 41 -6.05 -5.87 14.83
C TYR A 41 -5.46 -5.50 16.20
N LYS A 42 -6.17 -4.73 17.03
CA LYS A 42 -5.71 -4.38 18.39
C LYS A 42 -5.35 -5.63 19.21
N LEU A 43 -6.20 -6.67 19.14
CA LEU A 43 -6.00 -7.92 19.90
C LEU A 43 -4.78 -8.72 19.46
N ILE A 44 -4.50 -8.79 18.15
CA ILE A 44 -3.40 -9.64 17.66
C ILE A 44 -2.06 -8.90 17.62
N SER A 45 -2.07 -7.57 17.52
CA SER A 45 -0.86 -6.74 17.33
C SER A 45 -0.30 -6.12 18.61
N GLU A 46 -0.94 -6.34 19.78
CA GLU A 46 -0.63 -5.69 21.05
C GLU A 46 0.87 -5.82 21.41
N GLU A 47 1.38 -7.03 21.36
CA GLU A 47 2.76 -7.36 21.75
C GLU A 47 3.72 -7.41 20.54
N SER A 48 3.23 -7.30 19.32
CA SER A 48 4.05 -7.44 18.11
C SER A 48 4.69 -6.12 17.70
N PRO A 49 6.01 -6.08 17.44
CA PRO A 49 6.65 -4.92 16.84
C PRO A 49 6.30 -4.75 15.36
N HIS A 50 5.90 -5.83 14.68
CA HIS A 50 5.53 -5.85 13.27
C HIS A 50 4.12 -6.39 13.09
N ALA A 51 3.24 -5.57 12.53
CA ALA A 51 1.86 -5.97 12.27
C ALA A 51 1.30 -5.16 11.10
N PHE A 52 0.26 -5.68 10.47
CA PHE A 52 -0.44 -4.96 9.41
C PHE A 52 -1.95 -5.10 9.51
N LEU A 53 -2.67 -4.10 9.00
CA LEU A 53 -4.08 -4.13 8.67
C LEU A 53 -4.23 -3.55 7.26
N LEU A 54 -4.80 -4.34 6.34
CA LEU A 54 -5.17 -3.92 4.99
C LEU A 54 -6.67 -4.03 4.85
N GLU A 55 -7.33 -2.93 4.52
CA GLU A 55 -8.77 -2.88 4.33
C GLU A 55 -9.12 -2.26 2.98
N SER A 56 -10.18 -2.73 2.35
CA SER A 56 -10.84 -2.04 1.26
C SER A 56 -12.20 -1.57 1.77
N VAL A 57 -12.42 -0.26 1.85
CA VAL A 57 -13.60 0.32 2.51
C VAL A 57 -14.62 0.86 1.50
N VAL A 58 -14.19 1.12 0.26
CA VAL A 58 -15.02 1.71 -0.81
C VAL A 58 -14.87 0.88 -2.07
N GLY A 59 -15.95 0.68 -2.84
CA GLY A 59 -15.89 0.01 -4.15
C GLY A 59 -16.87 -1.14 -4.33
N GLY A 60 -17.80 -1.36 -3.40
CA GLY A 60 -18.83 -2.40 -3.50
C GLY A 60 -18.29 -3.82 -3.30
N GLU A 61 -19.12 -4.85 -3.51
CA GLU A 61 -18.84 -6.26 -3.18
C GLU A 61 -17.61 -6.86 -3.89
N ARG A 62 -17.18 -6.31 -5.03
CA ARG A 62 -16.03 -6.83 -5.79
C ARG A 62 -14.69 -6.30 -5.30
N VAL A 63 -14.64 -5.07 -4.79
CA VAL A 63 -13.38 -4.40 -4.37
C VAL A 63 -13.21 -4.46 -2.86
N ALA A 64 -14.30 -4.30 -2.08
CA ALA A 64 -14.28 -4.21 -0.62
C ALA A 64 -14.64 -5.54 0.08
N ARG A 65 -14.34 -6.68 -0.53
CA ARG A 65 -14.77 -7.97 0.00
C ARG A 65 -14.00 -8.41 1.24
N TYR A 66 -12.68 -8.18 1.27
CA TYR A 66 -11.83 -8.68 2.35
C TYR A 66 -11.09 -7.58 3.08
N SER A 67 -10.90 -7.77 4.40
CA SER A 67 -9.87 -7.11 5.19
C SER A 67 -8.90 -8.15 5.71
N PHE A 68 -7.59 -7.86 5.60
CA PHE A 68 -6.52 -8.76 6.03
C PHE A 68 -5.72 -8.13 7.16
N LEU A 69 -5.38 -8.93 8.16
CA LEU A 69 -4.53 -8.51 9.26
C LEU A 69 -3.61 -9.64 9.70
N GLY A 70 -2.41 -9.26 10.11
CA GLY A 70 -1.39 -10.19 10.60
C GLY A 70 -0.45 -9.50 11.57
N ALA A 71 0.18 -10.31 12.40
CA ALA A 71 1.19 -9.89 13.37
C ALA A 71 2.25 -11.00 13.49
N ASP A 72 3.38 -10.68 14.11
CA ASP A 72 4.47 -11.62 14.38
C ASP A 72 4.97 -12.34 13.10
N PRO A 73 5.54 -11.63 12.10
CA PRO A 73 6.06 -12.24 10.90
C PRO A 73 7.19 -13.23 11.21
N GLN A 74 7.33 -14.29 10.41
CA GLN A 74 8.42 -15.26 10.54
C GLN A 74 9.78 -14.69 10.16
N ALA A 75 9.80 -13.70 9.29
CA ALA A 75 11.00 -12.98 8.93
C ALA A 75 10.64 -11.55 8.52
N VAL A 76 11.57 -10.63 8.71
CA VAL A 76 11.47 -9.24 8.24
C VAL A 76 12.70 -8.92 7.42
N LEU A 77 12.51 -8.40 6.22
CA LEU A 77 13.55 -7.83 5.40
C LEU A 77 13.45 -6.31 5.42
N THR A 78 14.56 -5.66 5.77
CA THR A 78 14.71 -4.22 5.78
C THR A 78 15.91 -3.83 4.92
N ALA A 79 15.77 -2.83 4.04
CA ALA A 79 16.87 -2.31 3.23
C ALA A 79 17.02 -0.80 3.38
N PHE A 80 18.25 -0.35 3.57
CA PHE A 80 18.69 1.04 3.52
C PHE A 80 19.76 1.14 2.41
N GLY A 81 19.40 1.65 1.25
CA GLY A 81 20.24 1.53 0.07
C GLY A 81 20.56 0.06 -0.20
N HIS A 82 21.84 -0.25 -0.32
CA HIS A 82 22.33 -1.61 -0.57
C HIS A 82 22.54 -2.46 0.70
N ASP A 83 22.38 -1.88 1.89
CA ASP A 83 22.52 -2.58 3.16
C ASP A 83 21.19 -3.26 3.52
N ILE A 84 21.20 -4.59 3.57
CA ILE A 84 20.04 -5.42 3.85
C ILE A 84 20.18 -6.06 5.22
N THR A 85 19.10 -6.04 5.97
CA THR A 85 18.95 -6.79 7.22
C THR A 85 17.77 -7.75 7.08
N VAL A 86 17.99 -9.01 7.39
CA VAL A 86 16.93 -10.03 7.53
C VAL A 86 16.91 -10.52 8.97
N GLU A 87 15.78 -10.33 9.61
CA GLU A 87 15.52 -10.80 10.98
C GLU A 87 14.55 -11.97 10.94
N ASP A 88 14.90 -13.10 11.56
CA ASP A 88 14.05 -14.29 11.69
C ASP A 88 14.35 -15.07 12.99
N ALA A 89 13.74 -16.22 13.17
CA ALA A 89 13.94 -17.06 14.36
C ALA A 89 15.41 -17.50 14.58
N ALA A 90 16.25 -17.50 13.53
CA ALA A 90 17.68 -17.84 13.63
C ALA A 90 18.53 -16.63 14.05
N GLY A 91 17.96 -15.43 14.09
CA GLY A 91 18.62 -14.17 14.47
C GLY A 91 18.65 -13.16 13.32
N THR A 92 19.49 -12.14 13.49
CA THR A 92 19.65 -11.04 12.53
C THR A 92 20.84 -11.31 11.62
N ARG A 93 20.61 -11.26 10.31
CA ARG A 93 21.66 -11.36 9.27
C ARG A 93 21.75 -10.05 8.51
N GLN A 94 22.96 -9.55 8.33
CA GLN A 94 23.24 -8.35 7.53
C GLN A 94 24.06 -8.72 6.29
N SER A 95 23.74 -8.11 5.18
CA SER A 95 24.43 -8.30 3.89
C SER A 95 24.30 -7.06 3.01
N LYS A 96 25.09 -7.01 1.93
CA LYS A 96 24.91 -6.02 0.86
C LYS A 96 24.32 -6.67 -0.37
N SER A 97 23.40 -5.98 -1.02
CA SER A 97 22.79 -6.44 -2.27
C SER A 97 22.64 -5.28 -3.25
N PRO A 98 22.90 -5.51 -4.53
CA PRO A 98 22.59 -4.53 -5.57
C PRO A 98 21.08 -4.41 -5.83
N ASP A 99 20.30 -5.42 -5.47
CA ASP A 99 18.84 -5.47 -5.72
C ASP A 99 18.09 -6.08 -4.54
N PRO A 100 17.69 -5.28 -3.54
CA PRO A 100 16.86 -5.71 -2.41
C PRO A 100 15.53 -6.35 -2.80
N ILE A 101 14.96 -6.02 -3.96
CA ILE A 101 13.73 -6.65 -4.44
C ILE A 101 13.97 -8.11 -4.86
N ALA A 102 15.16 -8.44 -5.39
CA ALA A 102 15.52 -9.84 -5.64
C ALA A 102 15.71 -10.63 -4.33
N ASP A 103 16.18 -9.99 -3.27
CA ASP A 103 16.30 -10.64 -1.95
C ASP A 103 14.93 -10.83 -1.30
N LEU A 104 14.00 -9.90 -1.52
CA LEU A 104 12.61 -10.06 -1.12
C LEU A 104 11.93 -11.24 -1.84
N GLU A 105 12.19 -11.40 -3.14
CA GLU A 105 11.72 -12.55 -3.92
C GLU A 105 12.28 -13.88 -3.38
N LYS A 106 13.58 -13.92 -3.01
CA LYS A 106 14.21 -15.07 -2.35
C LYS A 106 13.59 -15.36 -0.98
N LEU A 107 13.24 -14.33 -0.21
CA LEU A 107 12.60 -14.48 1.10
C LEU A 107 11.23 -15.14 0.96
N LEU A 108 10.41 -14.71 0.01
CA LEU A 108 9.13 -15.36 -0.29
C LEU A 108 9.34 -16.80 -0.76
N GLY A 109 10.39 -17.02 -1.57
CA GLY A 109 10.79 -18.31 -2.10
C GLY A 109 9.89 -18.79 -3.26
N PRO A 110 10.28 -19.87 -3.94
CA PRO A 110 9.57 -20.41 -5.10
C PRO A 110 8.38 -21.28 -4.68
N HIS A 111 7.55 -20.81 -3.75
CA HIS A 111 6.44 -21.56 -3.21
C HIS A 111 5.20 -21.43 -4.09
N ARG A 112 4.34 -22.44 -4.03
CA ARG A 112 3.02 -22.43 -4.66
C ARG A 112 1.97 -22.84 -3.65
N SER A 113 1.03 -21.97 -3.41
CA SER A 113 -0.15 -22.29 -2.61
C SER A 113 -1.25 -22.87 -3.49
N PRO A 114 -1.87 -23.99 -3.11
CA PRO A 114 -3.01 -24.55 -3.84
C PRO A 114 -4.22 -23.60 -3.69
N LYS A 115 -4.98 -23.44 -4.77
CA LYS A 115 -6.26 -22.71 -4.71
C LYS A 115 -7.28 -23.58 -3.98
N ILE A 116 -7.74 -23.12 -2.83
CA ILE A 116 -8.78 -23.77 -2.03
C ILE A 116 -10.08 -22.97 -2.20
N PRO A 117 -11.16 -23.60 -2.70
CA PRO A 117 -12.46 -22.92 -2.84
C PRO A 117 -12.93 -22.32 -1.51
N GLY A 118 -13.38 -21.08 -1.55
CA GLY A 118 -13.88 -20.36 -0.37
C GLY A 118 -12.80 -19.64 0.46
N LEU A 119 -11.51 -19.75 0.10
CA LEU A 119 -10.46 -18.86 0.60
C LEU A 119 -10.26 -17.64 -0.32
N PRO A 120 -9.81 -16.51 0.24
CA PRO A 120 -9.33 -15.38 -0.56
C PRO A 120 -8.07 -15.75 -1.34
N ALA A 121 -7.71 -14.97 -2.36
CA ALA A 121 -6.44 -15.15 -3.08
C ALA A 121 -5.24 -15.00 -2.15
N PHE A 122 -5.26 -13.99 -1.29
CA PHE A 122 -4.22 -13.77 -0.28
C PHE A 122 -4.51 -14.59 0.98
N THR A 123 -3.74 -15.65 1.20
CA THR A 123 -3.79 -16.49 2.41
C THR A 123 -2.55 -16.36 3.28
N GLY A 124 -1.54 -15.61 2.83
CA GLY A 124 -0.26 -15.37 3.48
C GLY A 124 0.81 -15.04 2.45
N GLY A 125 1.96 -14.56 2.91
CA GLY A 125 3.05 -14.10 2.07
C GLY A 125 3.76 -12.92 2.71
N ILE A 126 4.32 -12.03 1.90
CA ILE A 126 5.00 -10.83 2.39
C ILE A 126 4.09 -9.60 2.32
N VAL A 127 4.12 -8.78 3.36
CA VAL A 127 3.36 -7.51 3.46
C VAL A 127 4.31 -6.40 3.90
N GLY A 128 4.21 -5.24 3.25
CA GLY A 128 5.06 -4.11 3.58
C GLY A 128 5.04 -3.01 2.53
N TYR A 129 6.18 -2.34 2.38
CA TYR A 129 6.31 -1.28 1.39
C TYR A 129 7.69 -1.29 0.71
N ALA A 130 7.70 -0.80 -0.54
CA ALA A 130 8.87 -0.37 -1.29
C ALA A 130 8.74 1.13 -1.57
N GLY A 131 9.65 1.93 -1.02
CA GLY A 131 9.62 3.39 -1.15
C GLY A 131 9.95 3.87 -2.57
N TYR A 132 9.79 5.17 -2.81
CA TYR A 132 10.08 5.80 -4.11
C TYR A 132 11.50 5.50 -4.61
N ASP A 133 12.49 5.60 -3.74
CA ASP A 133 13.89 5.41 -4.08
C ASP A 133 14.28 3.97 -4.45
N THR A 134 13.36 3.01 -4.29
CA THR A 134 13.55 1.63 -4.78
C THR A 134 13.79 1.57 -6.29
N VAL A 135 13.33 2.56 -7.06
CA VAL A 135 13.63 2.69 -8.50
C VAL A 135 15.13 2.78 -8.79
N ARG A 136 15.93 3.26 -7.84
CA ARG A 136 17.39 3.41 -8.00
C ARG A 136 18.12 2.08 -8.11
N TYR A 137 17.54 0.98 -7.64
CA TYR A 137 18.12 -0.36 -7.83
C TYR A 137 18.05 -0.84 -9.29
N LEU A 138 17.08 -0.31 -10.06
CA LEU A 138 16.94 -0.63 -11.49
C LEU A 138 17.52 0.45 -12.41
N GLU A 139 17.25 1.72 -12.11
CA GLU A 139 17.51 2.86 -12.98
C GLU A 139 18.57 3.82 -12.40
N GLY A 140 19.29 3.41 -11.35
CA GLY A 140 20.21 4.28 -10.58
C GLY A 140 21.29 4.95 -11.42
N GLU A 141 21.81 4.29 -12.45
CA GLU A 141 22.80 4.86 -13.36
C GLU A 141 22.26 6.03 -14.20
N LYS A 142 20.94 6.11 -14.36
CA LYS A 142 20.27 7.16 -15.14
C LYS A 142 19.77 8.32 -14.27
N LEU A 143 19.77 8.13 -12.95
CA LEU A 143 19.24 9.13 -12.01
C LEU A 143 20.38 9.96 -11.41
N SER A 144 20.05 11.18 -11.01
CA SER A 144 20.95 12.04 -10.23
C SER A 144 21.17 11.50 -8.83
N ALA A 145 22.14 12.05 -8.10
CA ALA A 145 22.23 11.79 -6.67
C ALA A 145 20.92 12.16 -5.96
N PRO A 146 20.42 11.30 -5.06
CA PRO A 146 19.16 11.60 -4.37
C PRO A 146 19.31 12.83 -3.47
N PRO A 147 18.21 13.56 -3.20
CA PRO A 147 18.16 14.58 -2.16
C PRO A 147 18.57 14.01 -0.79
N PRO A 148 18.91 14.86 0.20
CA PRO A 148 19.27 14.43 1.56
C PRO A 148 18.18 13.56 2.21
N ASP A 149 18.59 12.45 2.83
CA ASP A 149 17.70 11.63 3.66
C ASP A 149 17.72 12.18 5.10
N VAL A 150 16.71 12.97 5.44
CA VAL A 150 16.57 13.57 6.78
C VAL A 150 15.74 12.73 7.75
N ARG A 151 15.08 11.67 7.25
CA ARG A 151 14.16 10.84 8.04
C ARG A 151 14.73 9.46 8.38
N HIS A 152 15.76 9.04 7.67
CA HIS A 152 16.42 7.74 7.83
C HIS A 152 15.43 6.57 7.81
N LEU A 153 14.57 6.55 6.79
CA LEU A 153 13.57 5.51 6.60
C LEU A 153 14.08 4.41 5.69
N PRO A 154 13.69 3.13 5.92
CA PRO A 154 14.01 2.06 4.99
C PRO A 154 13.47 2.34 3.58
N ASP A 155 14.26 2.01 2.55
CA ASP A 155 13.79 2.00 1.16
C ASP A 155 12.84 0.83 0.91
N VAL A 156 13.08 -0.32 1.57
CA VAL A 156 12.25 -1.52 1.48
C VAL A 156 12.06 -2.09 2.89
N LEU A 157 10.81 -2.38 3.24
CA LEU A 157 10.47 -3.05 4.49
C LEU A 157 9.28 -4.00 4.24
N PHE A 158 9.53 -5.31 4.41
CA PHE A 158 8.49 -6.34 4.29
C PHE A 158 8.65 -7.41 5.37
N GLY A 159 7.53 -7.82 5.94
CA GLY A 159 7.43 -8.99 6.81
C GLY A 159 6.84 -10.18 6.09
N LEU A 160 7.35 -11.40 6.35
CA LEU A 160 6.82 -12.66 5.86
C LEU A 160 5.83 -13.24 6.87
N TYR A 161 4.56 -13.30 6.51
CA TYR A 161 3.46 -13.73 7.37
C TYR A 161 2.91 -15.09 6.94
N HIS A 162 3.03 -16.07 7.80
CA HIS A 162 2.43 -17.39 7.64
C HIS A 162 1.06 -17.52 8.32
N GLU A 163 0.78 -16.66 9.29
CA GLU A 163 -0.52 -16.55 9.94
C GLU A 163 -1.19 -15.25 9.54
N LEU A 164 -2.48 -15.33 9.24
CA LEU A 164 -3.28 -14.14 9.04
C LEU A 164 -4.75 -14.36 9.42
N VAL A 165 -5.44 -13.27 9.65
CA VAL A 165 -6.89 -13.21 9.83
C VAL A 165 -7.49 -12.46 8.64
N ALA A 166 -8.49 -13.06 7.99
CA ALA A 166 -9.22 -12.43 6.89
C ALA A 166 -10.71 -12.29 7.23
N PHE A 167 -11.21 -11.07 7.15
CA PHE A 167 -12.65 -10.79 7.26
C PHE A 167 -13.28 -10.89 5.87
N ASP A 168 -14.22 -11.78 5.66
CA ASP A 168 -15.06 -11.84 4.46
C ASP A 168 -16.35 -11.02 4.73
N HIS A 169 -16.37 -9.80 4.22
CA HIS A 169 -17.49 -8.87 4.43
C HIS A 169 -18.75 -9.26 3.68
N VAL A 170 -18.65 -10.10 2.65
CA VAL A 170 -19.82 -10.64 1.92
C VAL A 170 -20.47 -11.77 2.71
N ASN A 171 -19.66 -12.76 3.10
CA ASN A 171 -20.16 -13.92 3.84
C ASN A 171 -20.31 -13.68 5.36
N LYS A 172 -19.90 -12.50 5.88
CA LYS A 172 -19.94 -12.14 7.30
C LYS A 172 -19.19 -13.16 8.18
N THR A 173 -18.06 -13.66 7.71
CA THR A 173 -17.22 -14.63 8.42
C THR A 173 -15.81 -14.14 8.60
N VAL A 174 -15.12 -14.69 9.60
CA VAL A 174 -13.70 -14.46 9.85
C VAL A 174 -12.96 -15.77 9.60
N LEU A 175 -11.94 -15.70 8.77
CA LEU A 175 -11.02 -16.80 8.50
C LEU A 175 -9.75 -16.59 9.32
N VAL A 176 -9.35 -17.60 10.07
CA VAL A 176 -8.05 -17.64 10.75
C VAL A 176 -7.22 -18.69 10.05
N ILE A 177 -6.10 -18.27 9.46
CA ILE A 177 -5.30 -19.07 8.53
C ILE A 177 -3.90 -19.23 9.07
N ALA A 178 -3.36 -20.46 9.03
CA ALA A 178 -1.96 -20.77 9.27
C ALA A 178 -1.40 -21.56 8.09
N ASN A 179 -0.38 -21.03 7.44
CA ASN A 179 0.25 -21.67 6.30
C ASN A 179 1.30 -22.69 6.77
N VAL A 180 1.33 -23.84 6.13
CA VAL A 180 2.32 -24.88 6.32
C VAL A 180 3.16 -25.02 5.06
N ARG A 181 4.47 -24.88 5.23
CA ARG A 181 5.44 -25.03 4.15
C ARG A 181 6.00 -26.46 4.18
N ALA A 182 6.03 -27.11 3.02
CA ALA A 182 6.76 -28.35 2.84
C ALA A 182 8.23 -28.05 2.55
N ASP A 183 9.07 -28.07 3.59
CA ASP A 183 10.51 -27.88 3.46
C ASP A 183 11.21 -29.25 3.53
N SER A 184 12.10 -29.51 2.58
CA SER A 184 12.88 -30.77 2.56
C SER A 184 13.85 -30.91 3.74
N SER A 185 14.18 -29.82 4.41
CA SER A 185 15.00 -29.82 5.63
C SER A 185 14.19 -30.07 6.90
N ASP A 186 12.86 -29.93 6.86
CA ASP A 186 11.99 -30.17 8.01
C ASP A 186 11.85 -31.66 8.27
N ARG A 187 12.25 -32.10 9.46
CA ARG A 187 12.21 -33.52 9.88
C ARG A 187 10.87 -33.93 10.48
N ARG A 188 9.93 -32.99 10.64
CA ARG A 188 8.61 -33.29 11.19
C ARG A 188 7.79 -34.09 10.20
N THR A 189 6.97 -34.97 10.71
CA THR A 189 5.97 -35.70 9.91
C THR A 189 4.86 -34.75 9.43
N VAL A 190 4.15 -35.16 8.38
CA VAL A 190 2.98 -34.41 7.88
C VAL A 190 1.93 -34.21 8.97
N ALA A 191 1.74 -35.17 9.86
CA ALA A 191 0.81 -35.09 10.98
C ALA A 191 1.26 -34.06 12.03
N GLU A 192 2.55 -34.01 12.34
CA GLU A 192 3.11 -33.00 13.26
C GLU A 192 2.97 -31.60 12.68
N LEU A 193 3.22 -31.41 11.39
CA LEU A 193 3.04 -30.14 10.70
C LEU A 193 1.59 -29.65 10.73
N TYR A 194 0.63 -30.56 10.49
CA TYR A 194 -0.79 -30.24 10.57
C TYR A 194 -1.22 -29.88 11.98
N THR A 195 -0.78 -30.64 12.98
CA THR A 195 -1.07 -30.37 14.39
C THR A 195 -0.47 -29.04 14.84
N ASP A 196 0.74 -28.70 14.38
CA ASP A 196 1.35 -27.41 14.68
C ASP A 196 0.53 -26.25 14.08
N ALA A 197 0.04 -26.37 12.84
CA ALA A 197 -0.82 -25.38 12.23
C ALA A 197 -2.13 -25.19 13.01
N ALA A 198 -2.78 -26.29 13.42
CA ALA A 198 -3.97 -26.24 14.24
C ALA A 198 -3.70 -25.50 15.57
N ARG A 199 -2.59 -25.80 16.24
CA ARG A 199 -2.17 -25.13 17.48
C ARG A 199 -1.92 -23.62 17.29
N ARG A 200 -1.34 -23.21 16.15
CA ARG A 200 -1.12 -21.78 15.81
C ARG A 200 -2.47 -21.08 15.60
N ILE A 201 -3.43 -21.73 14.94
CA ILE A 201 -4.80 -21.23 14.77
C ILE A 201 -5.48 -21.08 16.14
N GLU A 202 -5.41 -22.11 17.01
CA GLU A 202 -5.98 -22.05 18.36
C GLU A 202 -5.45 -20.86 19.17
N LYS A 203 -4.13 -20.59 19.11
CA LYS A 203 -3.52 -19.44 19.78
C LYS A 203 -4.08 -18.12 19.23
N LEU A 204 -4.23 -18.02 17.91
CA LEU A 204 -4.73 -16.79 17.28
C LEU A 204 -6.22 -16.58 17.58
N VAL A 205 -7.03 -17.64 17.56
CA VAL A 205 -8.45 -17.61 17.99
C VAL A 205 -8.56 -17.23 19.48
N ALA A 206 -7.68 -17.73 20.33
CA ALA A 206 -7.66 -17.34 21.75
C ALA A 206 -7.32 -15.86 21.93
N LYS A 207 -6.39 -15.29 21.16
CA LYS A 207 -6.14 -13.83 21.15
C LYS A 207 -7.41 -13.05 20.73
N LEU A 208 -8.10 -13.49 19.66
CA LEU A 208 -9.30 -12.83 19.15
C LEU A 208 -10.50 -12.88 20.11
N ASN A 209 -10.53 -13.87 20.99
CA ASN A 209 -11.58 -14.03 22.00
C ASN A 209 -11.29 -13.30 23.34
N ARG A 210 -10.17 -12.59 23.43
CA ARG A 210 -9.88 -11.78 24.63
C ARG A 210 -10.87 -10.62 24.76
N PRO A 211 -11.26 -10.25 26.00
CA PRO A 211 -12.10 -9.08 26.23
C PRO A 211 -11.43 -7.81 25.71
N ILE A 212 -12.17 -6.98 25.00
CA ILE A 212 -11.69 -5.66 24.55
C ILE A 212 -12.29 -4.62 25.48
N ALA A 213 -11.45 -3.82 26.14
CA ALA A 213 -11.86 -2.63 26.84
C ALA A 213 -12.16 -1.49 25.84
N ALA A 214 -13.06 -1.73 24.90
CA ALA A 214 -13.44 -0.73 23.91
C ALA A 214 -14.59 0.12 24.46
N GLN A 215 -14.34 1.43 24.59
CA GLN A 215 -15.40 2.41 24.85
C GLN A 215 -15.79 3.11 23.54
N ALA A 216 -17.10 3.36 23.39
CA ALA A 216 -17.57 4.22 22.31
C ALA A 216 -17.01 5.63 22.53
N GLN A 217 -16.40 6.18 21.49
CA GLN A 217 -15.86 7.54 21.51
C GLN A 217 -16.85 8.50 20.86
N VAL A 218 -17.02 9.67 21.47
CA VAL A 218 -17.94 10.70 20.95
C VAL A 218 -17.23 11.45 19.82
N ILE A 219 -17.85 11.46 18.65
CA ILE A 219 -17.37 12.28 17.52
C ILE A 219 -17.76 13.74 17.79
N PRO A 220 -16.81 14.69 17.86
CA PRO A 220 -17.11 16.09 18.07
C PRO A 220 -17.97 16.65 16.93
N ASN A 221 -19.00 17.40 17.25
CA ASN A 221 -19.84 18.08 16.25
C ASN A 221 -19.08 19.17 15.48
N THR A 222 -18.06 19.78 16.10
CA THR A 222 -17.18 20.76 15.47
C THR A 222 -15.83 20.11 15.20
N PRO A 223 -15.36 20.09 13.94
CA PRO A 223 -14.03 19.57 13.64
C PRO A 223 -12.98 20.30 14.47
N PRO A 224 -12.01 19.59 15.07
CA PRO A 224 -10.92 20.24 15.79
C PRO A 224 -10.08 21.10 14.84
N ALA A 225 -9.42 22.11 15.41
CA ALA A 225 -8.53 22.99 14.67
C ALA A 225 -7.39 22.18 14.04
N ARG A 226 -6.97 22.60 12.84
CA ARG A 226 -5.81 22.00 12.18
C ARG A 226 -4.58 22.12 13.08
N PRO A 227 -3.82 21.04 13.31
CA PRO A 227 -2.59 21.11 14.09
C PRO A 227 -1.54 21.95 13.34
N PRO A 228 -0.68 22.67 14.06
CA PRO A 228 0.44 23.38 13.43
C PRO A 228 1.41 22.37 12.82
N TYR A 229 1.94 22.71 11.66
CA TYR A 229 2.95 21.89 10.96
C TYR A 229 4.07 22.77 10.41
N ARG A 230 5.19 22.14 10.09
CA ARG A 230 6.31 22.71 9.35
C ARG A 230 6.41 22.03 8.01
N SER A 231 6.58 22.80 6.93
CA SER A 231 6.89 22.25 5.60
C SER A 231 8.39 22.26 5.35
N ASN A 232 8.89 21.29 4.57
CA ASN A 232 10.24 21.29 4.02
C ASN A 232 10.44 22.33 2.89
N PHE A 233 9.35 22.96 2.42
CA PHE A 233 9.35 24.08 1.50
C PHE A 233 8.71 25.32 2.15
N LYS A 234 9.26 26.49 1.91
CA LYS A 234 8.51 27.74 2.07
C LYS A 234 7.63 27.96 0.83
N PRO A 235 6.47 28.69 0.96
CA PRO A 235 5.58 28.93 -0.20
C PRO A 235 6.32 29.45 -1.43
N ALA A 236 7.12 30.50 -1.27
CA ALA A 236 7.88 31.11 -2.38
C ALA A 236 8.93 30.17 -2.99
N GLU A 237 9.52 29.26 -2.20
CA GLU A 237 10.49 28.26 -2.69
C GLU A 237 9.78 27.19 -3.53
N PHE A 238 8.59 26.73 -3.10
CA PHE A 238 7.77 25.80 -3.87
C PHE A 238 7.29 26.45 -5.18
N GLU A 239 6.80 27.68 -5.13
CA GLU A 239 6.36 28.41 -6.31
C GLU A 239 7.51 28.63 -7.31
N ALA A 240 8.71 28.92 -6.84
CA ALA A 240 9.91 29.02 -7.70
C ALA A 240 10.28 27.67 -8.32
N ALA A 241 10.14 26.57 -7.60
CA ALA A 241 10.36 25.22 -8.12
C ALA A 241 9.31 24.86 -9.20
N VAL A 242 8.05 25.30 -9.03
CA VAL A 242 7.02 25.16 -10.08
C VAL A 242 7.39 25.92 -11.34
N GLU A 243 7.85 27.17 -11.23
CA GLU A 243 8.30 27.94 -12.40
C GLU A 243 9.49 27.26 -13.08
N LYS A 244 10.45 26.73 -12.31
CA LYS A 244 11.58 25.99 -12.86
C LYS A 244 11.14 24.73 -13.61
N ALA A 245 10.16 23.99 -13.09
CA ALA A 245 9.57 22.83 -13.77
C ALA A 245 8.88 23.24 -15.10
N ARG A 246 8.19 24.39 -15.13
CA ARG A 246 7.59 24.94 -16.36
C ARG A 246 8.63 25.30 -17.40
N GLU A 247 9.82 25.80 -16.99
CA GLU A 247 10.94 26.03 -17.92
C GLU A 247 11.36 24.72 -18.60
N TYR A 248 11.46 23.61 -17.86
CA TYR A 248 11.79 22.30 -18.43
C TYR A 248 10.69 21.80 -19.38
N ILE A 249 9.42 22.05 -19.08
CA ILE A 249 8.31 21.73 -19.98
C ILE A 249 8.41 22.56 -21.27
N ALA A 250 8.65 23.86 -21.14
CA ALA A 250 8.78 24.77 -22.30
C ALA A 250 10.01 24.44 -23.16
N ALA A 251 11.08 23.93 -22.55
CA ALA A 251 12.27 23.46 -23.26
C ALA A 251 12.06 22.11 -23.98
N GLY A 252 10.95 21.41 -23.69
CA GLY A 252 10.65 20.11 -24.29
C GLY A 252 11.31 18.91 -23.58
N ASP A 253 11.85 19.11 -22.39
CA ASP A 253 12.49 18.05 -21.60
C ASP A 253 11.46 17.02 -21.09
N ILE A 254 10.28 17.53 -20.67
CA ILE A 254 9.18 16.74 -20.09
C ILE A 254 7.83 17.32 -20.54
N PHE A 255 6.78 16.51 -20.45
CA PHE A 255 5.38 16.96 -20.61
C PHE A 255 4.75 17.28 -19.26
N GLN A 256 5.12 16.52 -18.21
CA GLN A 256 4.57 16.64 -16.86
C GLN A 256 5.62 16.19 -15.85
N VAL A 257 5.60 16.83 -14.67
CA VAL A 257 6.33 16.36 -13.48
C VAL A 257 5.47 16.57 -12.24
N VAL A 258 5.54 15.63 -11.28
CA VAL A 258 4.85 15.75 -9.99
C VAL A 258 5.84 16.25 -8.95
N LEU A 259 5.66 17.48 -8.48
CA LEU A 259 6.44 18.10 -7.40
C LEU A 259 5.69 17.96 -6.08
N SER A 260 6.40 17.58 -5.01
CA SER A 260 5.79 17.36 -3.70
C SER A 260 6.50 18.13 -2.58
N GLN A 261 5.75 18.41 -1.51
CA GLN A 261 6.27 18.92 -0.24
C GLN A 261 5.93 17.94 0.90
N CYS A 262 6.74 17.98 1.95
CA CYS A 262 6.57 17.17 3.14
C CYS A 262 6.24 18.07 4.34
N LEU A 263 5.10 17.81 4.96
CA LEU A 263 4.64 18.50 6.17
C LEU A 263 5.00 17.63 7.37
N GLU A 264 5.58 18.25 8.38
CA GLU A 264 6.01 17.62 9.63
C GLU A 264 5.26 18.22 10.80
N LEU A 265 4.71 17.38 11.66
CA LEU A 265 3.99 17.81 12.86
C LEU A 265 4.17 16.81 14.01
N PRO A 266 4.38 17.29 15.26
CA PRO A 266 4.42 16.45 16.44
C PRO A 266 3.00 16.01 16.82
N THR A 267 2.87 14.82 17.44
CA THR A 267 1.62 14.35 18.02
C THR A 267 1.86 13.46 19.24
N ARG A 268 0.87 13.43 20.15
CA ARG A 268 0.78 12.46 21.25
C ARG A 268 -0.33 11.44 21.05
N ALA A 269 -1.09 11.58 19.98
CA ALA A 269 -2.15 10.62 19.65
C ALA A 269 -1.54 9.24 19.33
N ASP A 270 -2.25 8.18 19.70
CA ASP A 270 -1.88 6.83 19.28
C ASP A 270 -1.98 6.71 17.75
N PRO A 271 -0.95 6.22 17.06
CA PRO A 271 -0.97 6.09 15.60
C PRO A 271 -2.15 5.27 15.07
N PHE A 272 -2.63 4.29 15.83
CA PHE A 272 -3.79 3.51 15.42
C PHE A 272 -5.11 4.29 15.54
N ASP A 273 -5.21 5.22 16.49
CA ASP A 273 -6.37 6.11 16.58
C ASP A 273 -6.34 7.17 15.45
N ILE A 274 -5.14 7.58 14.98
CA ILE A 274 -5.01 8.37 13.75
C ILE A 274 -5.54 7.57 12.54
N TYR A 275 -5.21 6.27 12.43
CA TYR A 275 -5.76 5.39 11.39
C TYR A 275 -7.29 5.31 11.46
N ARG A 276 -7.87 5.11 12.64
CA ARG A 276 -9.32 5.06 12.85
C ARG A 276 -10.02 6.35 12.42
N SER A 277 -9.42 7.49 12.77
CA SER A 277 -9.89 8.82 12.34
C SER A 277 -9.83 8.97 10.83
N LEU A 278 -8.71 8.58 10.19
CA LEU A 278 -8.55 8.64 8.74
C LEU A 278 -9.56 7.76 8.00
N ARG A 279 -9.80 6.54 8.51
CA ARG A 279 -10.79 5.59 7.98
C ARG A 279 -12.21 6.17 7.95
N MET A 280 -12.53 7.04 8.89
CA MET A 280 -13.83 7.73 8.97
C MET A 280 -13.88 8.95 8.04
N ILE A 281 -12.80 9.75 8.00
CA ILE A 281 -12.76 11.02 7.24
C ILE A 281 -12.61 10.79 5.74
N ASN A 282 -11.75 9.86 5.36
CA ASN A 282 -11.35 9.63 3.97
C ASN A 282 -11.26 8.13 3.65
N PRO A 283 -12.39 7.40 3.65
CA PRO A 283 -12.40 6.00 3.25
C PRO A 283 -11.96 5.85 1.80
N SER A 284 -11.16 4.81 1.51
CA SER A 284 -10.53 4.60 0.22
C SER A 284 -10.48 3.10 -0.13
N PRO A 285 -10.31 2.73 -1.41
CA PRO A 285 -10.13 1.33 -1.81
C PRO A 285 -8.95 0.63 -1.15
N PHE A 286 -7.90 1.39 -0.79
CA PHE A 286 -6.70 0.86 -0.14
C PHE A 286 -6.43 1.61 1.16
N MET A 287 -7.06 1.14 2.23
CA MET A 287 -6.75 1.57 3.58
C MET A 287 -5.69 0.64 4.16
N PHE A 288 -4.66 1.20 4.77
CA PHE A 288 -3.62 0.39 5.39
C PHE A 288 -3.04 1.00 6.67
N TYR A 289 -2.66 0.12 7.57
CA TYR A 289 -1.84 0.40 8.73
C TYR A 289 -0.71 -0.62 8.77
N ILE A 290 0.54 -0.18 8.66
CA ILE A 290 1.72 -1.06 8.72
C ILE A 290 2.58 -0.58 9.86
N LYS A 291 2.76 -1.45 10.86
CA LYS A 291 3.55 -1.19 12.07
C LYS A 291 4.91 -1.84 11.95
N SER A 292 5.96 -1.07 12.20
CA SER A 292 7.33 -1.56 12.35
C SER A 292 8.08 -0.73 13.39
N PRO A 293 9.25 -1.19 13.87
CA PRO A 293 10.11 -0.38 14.74
C PRO A 293 10.67 0.88 14.07
N HIS A 294 10.83 0.87 12.75
CA HIS A 294 11.38 2.00 12.00
C HIS A 294 10.36 3.11 11.78
N CYS A 295 9.14 2.74 11.42
CA CYS A 295 8.05 3.67 11.20
C CYS A 295 6.71 2.95 11.18
N ILE A 296 5.64 3.74 11.31
CA ILE A 296 4.27 3.29 11.10
C ILE A 296 3.74 4.00 9.87
N LEU A 297 3.19 3.25 8.90
CA LEU A 297 2.49 3.81 7.77
C LEU A 297 0.98 3.78 8.04
N VAL A 298 0.33 4.92 7.86
CA VAL A 298 -1.11 5.11 7.96
C VAL A 298 -1.59 5.71 6.64
N GLY A 299 -2.31 4.93 5.85
CA GLY A 299 -2.66 5.36 4.51
C GLY A 299 -4.09 5.10 4.09
N SER A 300 -4.52 5.93 3.14
CA SER A 300 -5.83 5.89 2.48
C SER A 300 -5.63 6.15 0.98
N SER A 301 -5.01 5.18 0.30
CA SER A 301 -4.65 5.34 -1.11
C SER A 301 -5.84 5.11 -2.04
N PRO A 302 -6.03 5.97 -3.04
CA PRO A 302 -7.09 5.79 -4.03
C PRO A 302 -6.68 4.91 -5.21
N GLU A 303 -5.37 4.63 -5.40
CA GLU A 303 -4.85 4.19 -6.69
C GLU A 303 -3.98 2.94 -6.57
N ILE A 304 -4.22 1.98 -7.48
CA ILE A 304 -3.37 0.79 -7.65
C ILE A 304 -2.01 1.21 -8.18
N MET A 305 -0.93 0.72 -7.56
CA MET A 305 0.42 0.80 -8.13
C MET A 305 0.56 -0.24 -9.26
N CYS A 306 0.42 -1.50 -8.89
CA CYS A 306 0.48 -2.64 -9.79
C CYS A 306 -0.19 -3.84 -9.12
N ARG A 307 -0.97 -4.59 -9.91
CA ARG A 307 -1.55 -5.86 -9.48
C ARG A 307 -1.11 -6.97 -10.43
N VAL A 308 -0.75 -8.11 -9.87
CA VAL A 308 -0.57 -9.35 -10.62
C VAL A 308 -1.51 -10.39 -10.04
N GLU A 309 -2.45 -10.86 -10.82
CA GLU A 309 -3.39 -11.89 -10.40
C GLU A 309 -3.50 -12.97 -11.47
N ASN A 310 -3.21 -14.22 -11.09
CA ASN A 310 -3.23 -15.36 -12.00
C ASN A 310 -2.40 -15.16 -13.29
N GLY A 311 -1.25 -14.49 -13.17
CA GLY A 311 -0.36 -14.19 -14.29
C GLY A 311 -0.82 -13.02 -15.19
N ILE A 312 -1.84 -12.28 -14.79
CA ILE A 312 -2.23 -11.04 -15.46
C ILE A 312 -1.71 -9.86 -14.65
N VAL A 313 -0.85 -9.06 -15.25
CA VAL A 313 -0.40 -7.79 -14.69
C VAL A 313 -1.38 -6.69 -15.08
N THR A 314 -1.75 -5.86 -14.12
CA THR A 314 -2.71 -4.75 -14.30
C THR A 314 -2.15 -3.49 -13.66
N ASN A 315 -2.18 -2.40 -14.43
CA ASN A 315 -2.03 -1.03 -13.97
C ASN A 315 -3.33 -0.28 -14.26
N ARG A 316 -3.72 0.64 -13.38
CA ARG A 316 -4.99 1.37 -13.52
C ARG A 316 -4.77 2.85 -13.29
N PRO A 317 -4.32 3.59 -14.31
CA PRO A 317 -4.19 5.03 -14.25
C PRO A 317 -5.50 5.70 -13.85
N LEU A 318 -5.38 6.67 -12.96
CA LEU A 318 -6.47 7.48 -12.45
C LEU A 318 -6.08 8.95 -12.65
N ALA A 319 -6.89 9.69 -13.43
CA ALA A 319 -6.68 11.11 -13.69
C ALA A 319 -8.01 11.84 -13.86
N GLY A 320 -7.93 13.15 -13.92
CA GLY A 320 -9.11 13.99 -13.98
C GLY A 320 -9.92 13.95 -12.69
N THR A 321 -10.34 15.09 -12.20
CA THR A 321 -11.07 15.16 -10.93
C THR A 321 -12.22 16.14 -11.01
N ARG A 322 -13.39 15.71 -10.56
CA ARG A 322 -14.52 16.60 -10.24
C ARG A 322 -15.05 16.26 -8.86
N ARG A 323 -15.57 17.26 -8.16
CA ARG A 323 -16.30 17.03 -6.89
C ARG A 323 -17.60 16.31 -7.16
N ARG A 324 -18.11 15.60 -6.16
CA ARG A 324 -19.44 14.98 -6.24
C ARG A 324 -20.53 16.06 -6.26
N GLY A 325 -21.57 15.85 -7.06
CA GLY A 325 -22.77 16.67 -7.06
C GLY A 325 -23.61 16.45 -5.79
N ALA A 326 -24.37 17.45 -5.41
CA ALA A 326 -25.28 17.34 -4.27
C ALA A 326 -26.53 16.50 -4.60
N THR A 327 -26.86 16.34 -5.90
CA THR A 327 -27.95 15.51 -6.40
C THR A 327 -27.44 14.57 -7.51
N PRO A 328 -28.16 13.47 -7.80
CA PRO A 328 -27.80 12.58 -8.91
C PRO A 328 -27.69 13.28 -10.27
N GLU A 329 -28.53 14.29 -10.52
CA GLU A 329 -28.55 15.09 -11.75
C GLU A 329 -27.31 15.98 -11.88
N GLN A 330 -26.91 16.61 -10.77
CA GLN A 330 -25.67 17.39 -10.69
C GLN A 330 -24.45 16.48 -10.85
N ASP A 331 -24.45 15.32 -10.23
CA ASP A 331 -23.39 14.33 -10.34
C ASP A 331 -23.20 13.88 -11.80
N ALA A 332 -24.29 13.60 -12.51
CA ALA A 332 -24.27 13.25 -13.93
C ALA A 332 -23.85 14.43 -14.84
N ALA A 333 -24.13 15.67 -14.44
CA ALA A 333 -23.68 16.85 -15.17
C ALA A 333 -22.17 17.04 -15.04
N LEU A 334 -21.63 16.89 -13.83
CA LEU A 334 -20.19 16.97 -13.55
C LEU A 334 -19.39 15.85 -14.22
N GLU A 335 -19.97 14.66 -14.34
CA GLU A 335 -19.36 13.56 -15.10
C GLU A 335 -19.26 13.90 -16.60
N ARG A 336 -20.33 14.44 -17.19
CA ARG A 336 -20.30 14.88 -18.60
C ARG A 336 -19.32 16.00 -18.83
N GLU A 337 -19.23 16.96 -17.90
CA GLU A 337 -18.24 18.04 -17.93
C GLU A 337 -16.82 17.47 -17.90
N LEU A 338 -16.53 16.52 -16.96
CA LEU A 338 -15.23 15.87 -16.84
C LEU A 338 -14.82 15.16 -18.14
N LEU A 339 -15.73 14.38 -18.72
CA LEU A 339 -15.48 13.65 -19.97
C LEU A 339 -15.44 14.55 -21.22
N ALA A 340 -15.95 15.76 -21.14
CA ALA A 340 -15.89 16.75 -22.22
C ALA A 340 -14.67 17.68 -22.13
N ASP A 341 -13.93 17.64 -21.03
CA ASP A 341 -12.76 18.49 -20.82
C ASP A 341 -11.54 17.94 -21.57
N PRO A 342 -11.08 18.60 -22.66
CA PRO A 342 -9.99 18.10 -23.49
C PRO A 342 -8.65 18.01 -22.74
N LYS A 343 -8.43 18.84 -21.72
CA LYS A 343 -7.21 18.83 -20.91
C LYS A 343 -7.16 17.58 -20.02
N GLU A 344 -8.26 17.29 -19.30
CA GLU A 344 -8.37 16.12 -18.43
C GLU A 344 -8.25 14.80 -19.24
N ILE A 345 -8.86 14.77 -20.44
CA ILE A 345 -8.74 13.62 -21.35
C ILE A 345 -7.30 13.45 -21.87
N ALA A 346 -6.64 14.53 -22.27
CA ALA A 346 -5.24 14.48 -22.76
C ALA A 346 -4.28 14.00 -21.67
N GLU A 347 -4.43 14.49 -20.44
CA GLU A 347 -3.66 14.03 -19.29
C GLU A 347 -3.90 12.55 -19.02
N HIS A 348 -5.17 12.12 -19.02
CA HIS A 348 -5.52 10.72 -18.80
C HIS A 348 -4.93 9.80 -19.87
N VAL A 349 -5.03 10.16 -21.15
CA VAL A 349 -4.45 9.39 -22.28
C VAL A 349 -2.94 9.27 -22.13
N MET A 350 -2.24 10.32 -21.71
CA MET A 350 -0.79 10.30 -21.45
C MET A 350 -0.45 9.29 -20.33
N LEU A 351 -1.21 9.25 -19.24
CA LEU A 351 -1.00 8.32 -18.15
C LEU A 351 -1.33 6.87 -18.54
N VAL A 352 -2.35 6.66 -19.38
CA VAL A 352 -2.67 5.35 -19.96
C VAL A 352 -1.52 4.86 -20.84
N ASP A 353 -0.92 5.72 -21.67
CA ASP A 353 0.22 5.34 -22.52
C ASP A 353 1.46 4.99 -21.68
N LEU A 354 1.69 5.72 -20.58
CA LEU A 354 2.73 5.39 -19.61
C LEU A 354 2.49 4.02 -18.97
N GLY A 355 1.25 3.74 -18.55
CA GLY A 355 0.85 2.43 -18.01
C GLY A 355 1.01 1.30 -19.02
N ARG A 356 0.71 1.55 -20.31
CA ARG A 356 0.97 0.60 -21.40
C ARG A 356 2.45 0.29 -21.57
N ASN A 357 3.30 1.30 -21.47
CA ASN A 357 4.75 1.11 -21.53
C ASN A 357 5.25 0.29 -20.32
N ASP A 358 4.80 0.60 -19.10
CA ASP A 358 5.21 -0.10 -17.89
C ASP A 358 4.77 -1.58 -17.91
N VAL A 359 3.49 -1.87 -18.26
CA VAL A 359 2.98 -3.23 -18.42
C VAL A 359 3.68 -3.95 -19.57
N GLY A 360 3.94 -3.27 -20.69
CA GLY A 360 4.58 -3.84 -21.88
C GLY A 360 6.00 -4.35 -21.64
N ARG A 361 6.72 -3.81 -20.65
CA ARG A 361 8.08 -4.27 -20.29
C ARG A 361 8.10 -5.66 -19.64
N VAL A 362 6.99 -6.12 -19.09
CA VAL A 362 6.89 -7.39 -18.37
C VAL A 362 5.87 -8.35 -18.96
N ALA A 363 5.02 -7.89 -19.86
CA ALA A 363 3.99 -8.69 -20.49
C ALA A 363 4.49 -9.45 -21.73
N GLU A 364 3.82 -10.54 -22.07
CA GLU A 364 4.00 -11.24 -23.34
C GLU A 364 3.72 -10.30 -24.50
N LEU A 365 4.51 -10.40 -25.57
CA LEU A 365 4.34 -9.57 -26.75
C LEU A 365 2.93 -9.74 -27.33
N GLY A 366 2.25 -8.62 -27.59
CA GLY A 366 0.89 -8.59 -28.15
C GLY A 366 -0.23 -8.89 -27.13
N SER A 367 0.08 -9.13 -25.83
CA SER A 367 -0.92 -9.40 -24.81
C SER A 367 -1.45 -8.15 -24.12
N VAL A 368 -0.81 -6.99 -24.29
CA VAL A 368 -1.22 -5.74 -23.65
C VAL A 368 -2.56 -5.27 -24.21
N GLN A 369 -3.51 -5.03 -23.32
CA GLN A 369 -4.87 -4.59 -23.63
C GLN A 369 -5.24 -3.38 -22.79
N VAL A 370 -6.05 -2.50 -23.38
CA VAL A 370 -6.70 -1.37 -22.71
C VAL A 370 -8.18 -1.67 -22.63
N SER A 371 -8.74 -1.72 -21.44
CA SER A 371 -10.17 -1.97 -21.20
C SER A 371 -10.77 -0.92 -20.27
N ASP A 372 -12.09 -0.85 -20.23
CA ASP A 372 -12.82 0.12 -19.41
C ASP A 372 -12.30 1.56 -19.61
N ALA A 373 -11.98 1.89 -20.88
CA ALA A 373 -11.38 3.17 -21.22
C ALA A 373 -12.30 4.34 -20.89
N LEU A 374 -11.76 5.38 -20.25
CA LEU A 374 -12.47 6.60 -19.87
C LEU A 374 -13.72 6.35 -19.02
N THR A 375 -13.69 5.35 -18.15
CA THR A 375 -14.79 5.08 -17.22
C THR A 375 -14.70 6.04 -16.03
N VAL A 376 -15.82 6.63 -15.61
CA VAL A 376 -15.86 7.50 -14.44
C VAL A 376 -16.19 6.69 -13.20
N GLU A 377 -15.25 6.68 -12.24
CA GLU A 377 -15.47 6.12 -10.92
C GLU A 377 -15.82 7.21 -9.91
N ARG A 378 -16.84 6.90 -9.10
CA ARG A 378 -17.36 7.79 -8.07
C ARG A 378 -16.90 7.34 -6.70
N TYR A 379 -16.19 8.23 -6.01
CA TYR A 379 -15.79 8.07 -4.62
C TYR A 379 -16.69 8.92 -3.70
N SER A 380 -16.40 8.95 -2.41
CA SER A 380 -17.23 9.67 -1.44
C SER A 380 -17.35 11.18 -1.71
N HIS A 381 -16.26 11.81 -2.15
CA HIS A 381 -16.18 13.27 -2.31
C HIS A 381 -15.82 13.74 -3.72
N VAL A 382 -15.28 12.85 -4.54
CA VAL A 382 -14.79 13.15 -5.88
C VAL A 382 -15.15 12.04 -6.86
N MET A 383 -15.05 12.32 -8.16
CA MET A 383 -15.07 11.35 -9.23
C MET A 383 -13.81 11.49 -10.07
N HIS A 384 -13.33 10.39 -10.66
CA HIS A 384 -12.14 10.36 -11.49
C HIS A 384 -12.38 9.55 -12.77
N ILE A 385 -11.61 9.86 -13.80
CA ILE A 385 -11.53 9.03 -15.00
C ILE A 385 -10.54 7.89 -14.73
N THR A 386 -10.92 6.67 -15.07
CA THR A 386 -10.09 5.47 -14.92
C THR A 386 -10.04 4.68 -16.23
N THR A 387 -8.96 3.94 -16.43
CA THR A 387 -8.77 3.02 -17.55
C THR A 387 -7.94 1.84 -17.07
N ASN A 388 -8.31 0.61 -17.42
CA ASN A 388 -7.49 -0.56 -17.13
C ASN A 388 -6.47 -0.80 -18.25
N VAL A 389 -5.23 -0.99 -17.87
CA VAL A 389 -4.15 -1.48 -18.74
C VAL A 389 -3.69 -2.82 -18.19
N SER A 390 -3.85 -3.89 -18.95
CA SER A 390 -3.48 -5.24 -18.51
C SER A 390 -2.69 -5.99 -19.56
N GLY A 391 -1.94 -7.01 -19.13
CA GLY A 391 -1.18 -7.89 -20.02
C GLY A 391 -0.88 -9.20 -19.34
N ARG A 392 -0.64 -10.26 -20.11
CA ARG A 392 -0.19 -11.54 -19.57
C ARG A 392 1.27 -11.43 -19.22
N LEU A 393 1.65 -11.76 -17.98
CA LEU A 393 3.03 -11.76 -17.53
C LEU A 393 3.86 -12.75 -18.37
N ALA A 394 5.01 -12.32 -18.88
CA ALA A 394 5.88 -13.17 -19.69
C ALA A 394 6.43 -14.34 -18.83
N GLY A 395 6.61 -15.51 -19.44
CA GLY A 395 6.93 -16.75 -18.71
C GLY A 395 8.25 -16.73 -17.91
N ASN A 396 9.15 -15.78 -18.20
CA ASN A 396 10.40 -15.56 -17.47
C ASN A 396 10.33 -14.37 -16.50
N LYS A 397 9.15 -13.82 -16.27
CA LYS A 397 8.90 -12.67 -15.39
C LYS A 397 8.06 -13.06 -14.18
N THR A 398 8.28 -12.35 -13.08
CA THR A 398 7.55 -12.53 -11.82
C THR A 398 6.78 -11.27 -11.44
N CYS A 399 5.95 -11.36 -10.41
CA CYS A 399 5.29 -10.18 -9.84
C CYS A 399 6.30 -9.15 -9.29
N PHE A 400 7.50 -9.57 -8.90
CA PHE A 400 8.58 -8.67 -8.49
C PHE A 400 9.14 -7.88 -9.69
N ASP A 401 9.26 -8.50 -10.86
CA ASP A 401 9.60 -7.79 -12.09
C ASP A 401 8.54 -6.76 -12.47
N ALA A 402 7.25 -7.11 -12.26
CA ALA A 402 6.16 -6.17 -12.48
C ALA A 402 6.29 -4.95 -11.55
N LEU A 403 6.55 -5.15 -10.25
CA LEU A 403 6.81 -4.05 -9.32
C LEU A 403 7.99 -3.18 -9.77
N ARG A 404 9.14 -3.78 -10.08
CA ARG A 404 10.35 -3.03 -10.52
C ARG A 404 10.08 -2.12 -11.71
N ASN A 405 9.30 -2.57 -12.67
CA ASN A 405 9.05 -1.82 -13.91
C ASN A 405 7.94 -0.78 -13.78
N THR A 406 7.03 -0.93 -12.85
CA THR A 406 5.95 0.04 -12.61
C THR A 406 6.31 1.12 -11.60
N LEU A 407 7.15 0.83 -10.61
CA LEU A 407 7.53 1.77 -9.54
C LEU A 407 8.62 2.76 -9.99
N PRO A 408 8.42 4.09 -9.80
CA PRO A 408 7.15 4.74 -9.51
C PRO A 408 6.28 4.86 -10.77
N VAL A 409 4.96 4.90 -10.59
CA VAL A 409 4.04 5.16 -11.71
C VAL A 409 4.06 6.63 -12.13
N GLY A 410 3.56 6.89 -13.35
CA GLY A 410 3.55 8.23 -13.93
C GLY A 410 2.76 9.27 -13.16
N THR A 411 1.66 8.86 -12.52
CA THR A 411 0.79 9.74 -11.72
C THR A 411 1.49 10.38 -10.51
N VAL A 412 2.67 9.89 -10.14
CA VAL A 412 3.48 10.43 -9.02
C VAL A 412 4.90 10.79 -9.42
N SER A 413 5.27 10.61 -10.68
CA SER A 413 6.59 10.99 -11.22
C SER A 413 6.47 11.99 -12.35
N GLY A 414 6.02 11.57 -13.51
CA GLY A 414 5.81 12.41 -14.69
C GLY A 414 6.20 11.70 -15.99
N ALA A 415 6.23 12.45 -17.09
CA ALA A 415 6.47 11.96 -18.43
C ALA A 415 7.42 12.88 -19.22
N PRO A 416 8.51 12.36 -19.84
CA PRO A 416 9.06 11.00 -19.72
C PRO A 416 9.59 10.68 -18.31
N LYS A 417 9.35 9.44 -17.85
CA LYS A 417 9.56 9.02 -16.44
C LYS A 417 10.95 9.35 -15.89
N ILE A 418 12.03 8.94 -16.57
CA ILE A 418 13.41 9.13 -16.08
C ILE A 418 13.76 10.62 -15.96
N ARG A 419 13.44 11.43 -16.96
CA ARG A 419 13.73 12.87 -16.91
C ARG A 419 12.93 13.57 -15.83
N ALA A 420 11.66 13.23 -15.68
CA ALA A 420 10.82 13.74 -14.59
C ALA A 420 11.43 13.42 -13.21
N MET A 421 11.93 12.19 -13.00
CA MET A 421 12.59 11.81 -11.75
C MET A 421 13.89 12.56 -11.50
N GLN A 422 14.70 12.85 -12.55
CA GLN A 422 15.88 13.70 -12.42
C GLN A 422 15.53 15.12 -11.97
N ILE A 423 14.44 15.68 -12.50
CA ILE A 423 13.93 16.99 -12.12
C ILE A 423 13.39 16.99 -10.68
N ILE A 424 12.73 15.92 -10.27
CA ILE A 424 12.29 15.73 -8.87
C ILE A 424 13.49 15.73 -7.93
N ASP A 425 14.57 15.00 -8.27
CA ASP A 425 15.80 14.96 -7.47
C ASP A 425 16.47 16.34 -7.36
N GLU A 426 16.37 17.16 -8.41
CA GLU A 426 16.92 18.51 -8.43
C GLU A 426 16.10 19.51 -7.58
N LEU A 427 14.76 19.40 -7.64
CA LEU A 427 13.86 20.42 -7.10
C LEU A 427 13.37 20.11 -5.69
N GLU A 428 13.20 18.84 -5.31
CA GLU A 428 12.73 18.49 -3.96
C GLU A 428 13.88 18.54 -2.93
N PRO A 429 13.69 19.24 -1.78
CA PRO A 429 14.79 19.44 -0.82
C PRO A 429 15.15 18.18 -0.02
N THR A 430 14.27 17.15 0.02
CA THR A 430 14.46 15.92 0.79
C THR A 430 13.95 14.70 0.05
N ARG A 431 14.52 13.52 0.34
CA ARG A 431 14.04 12.22 -0.21
C ARG A 431 12.57 12.00 0.12
N ARG A 432 11.87 11.33 -0.80
CA ARG A 432 10.44 11.00 -0.66
C ARG A 432 10.16 9.88 0.34
N GLY A 433 11.10 8.94 0.51
CA GLY A 433 10.89 7.74 1.33
C GLY A 433 9.70 6.91 0.85
N PRO A 434 8.75 6.53 1.72
CA PRO A 434 7.57 5.75 1.33
C PRO A 434 6.63 6.45 0.34
N TYR A 435 6.53 7.79 0.38
CA TYR A 435 5.65 8.56 -0.53
C TYR A 435 5.94 8.25 -2.00
N ALA A 436 4.89 8.04 -2.80
CA ALA A 436 4.96 7.64 -4.20
C ALA A 436 5.57 6.24 -4.45
N GLY A 437 5.87 5.49 -3.40
CA GLY A 437 6.25 4.09 -3.45
C GLY A 437 5.04 3.14 -3.46
N ALA A 438 5.29 1.84 -3.34
CA ALA A 438 4.30 0.78 -3.31
C ALA A 438 4.06 0.26 -1.89
N VAL A 439 2.79 0.09 -1.51
CA VAL A 439 2.37 -0.56 -0.26
C VAL A 439 1.42 -1.70 -0.60
N GLY A 440 1.62 -2.88 -0.02
CA GLY A 440 0.73 -4.01 -0.27
C GLY A 440 1.34 -5.36 0.06
N HIS A 441 0.95 -6.38 -0.71
CA HIS A 441 1.34 -7.75 -0.43
C HIS A 441 1.69 -8.55 -1.69
N PHE A 442 2.50 -9.59 -1.48
CA PHE A 442 2.79 -10.65 -2.43
C PHE A 442 2.45 -11.98 -1.77
N ASP A 443 1.70 -12.83 -2.47
CA ASP A 443 1.29 -14.12 -1.92
C ASP A 443 2.22 -15.28 -2.33
N PHE A 444 2.01 -16.44 -1.71
CA PHE A 444 2.75 -17.66 -2.03
C PHE A 444 2.42 -18.26 -3.42
N SER A 445 1.45 -17.73 -4.15
CA SER A 445 1.07 -18.17 -5.49
C SER A 445 1.66 -17.30 -6.61
N GLY A 446 2.44 -16.26 -6.25
CA GLY A 446 3.03 -15.32 -7.19
C GLY A 446 2.08 -14.20 -7.62
N ASN A 447 0.98 -13.98 -6.89
CA ASN A 447 0.17 -12.80 -7.06
C ASN A 447 0.73 -11.64 -6.21
N MET A 448 0.39 -10.43 -6.63
CA MET A 448 0.75 -9.18 -5.96
C MET A 448 -0.44 -8.22 -6.03
N ASP A 449 -0.71 -7.54 -4.94
CA ASP A 449 -1.62 -6.38 -4.94
C ASP A 449 -0.98 -5.24 -4.16
N THR A 450 -0.66 -4.15 -4.89
CA THR A 450 0.01 -2.98 -4.33
C THR A 450 -0.70 -1.70 -4.75
N CYS A 451 -0.83 -0.77 -3.82
CA CYS A 451 -1.27 0.60 -4.08
C CYS A 451 -0.09 1.58 -4.02
N ILE A 452 -0.30 2.77 -4.58
CA ILE A 452 0.65 3.86 -4.45
C ILE A 452 0.56 4.41 -3.02
N ALA A 453 1.69 4.69 -2.38
CA ALA A 453 1.71 5.37 -1.09
C ALA A 453 1.35 6.86 -1.25
N LEU A 454 0.08 7.11 -1.55
CA LEU A 454 -0.57 8.42 -1.59
C LEU A 454 -1.50 8.57 -0.41
N ARG A 455 -1.79 9.82 -0.01
CA ARG A 455 -2.63 10.07 1.17
C ARG A 455 -2.18 9.22 2.36
N THR A 456 -0.85 9.22 2.56
CA THR A 456 -0.15 8.37 3.52
C THR A 456 0.64 9.23 4.51
N MET A 457 0.50 8.91 5.77
CA MET A 457 1.32 9.43 6.85
C MET A 457 2.43 8.43 7.16
N VAL A 458 3.64 8.94 7.36
CA VAL A 458 4.76 8.20 7.97
C VAL A 458 4.87 8.71 9.39
N ILE A 459 4.75 7.82 10.36
CA ILE A 459 4.79 8.17 11.78
C ILE A 459 6.01 7.52 12.41
N THR A 460 6.88 8.33 13.00
CA THR A 460 8.07 7.88 13.72
C THR A 460 7.94 8.18 15.20
N LYS A 461 8.52 7.32 16.03
CA LYS A 461 8.58 7.55 17.47
C LYS A 461 9.65 8.57 17.77
N ASN A 462 9.35 9.55 18.63
CA ASN A 462 10.36 10.49 19.11
C ASN A 462 11.33 9.79 20.07
N LEU A 463 12.61 10.12 19.95
CA LEU A 463 13.64 9.60 20.85
C LEU A 463 13.71 10.34 22.20
N SER A 464 13.20 11.59 22.22
CA SER A 464 13.31 12.51 23.37
C SER A 464 12.12 12.47 24.32
N ASP A 465 10.95 12.00 23.84
CA ASP A 465 9.72 11.95 24.64
C ASP A 465 8.83 10.76 24.22
N SER A 466 7.66 10.63 24.85
CA SER A 466 6.68 9.58 24.52
C SER A 466 5.80 9.91 23.30
N GLY A 467 6.10 10.98 22.56
CA GLY A 467 5.34 11.42 21.40
C GLY A 467 5.80 10.79 20.09
N HIS A 468 5.19 11.23 19.03
CA HIS A 468 5.48 10.83 17.65
C HIS A 468 5.65 12.07 16.77
N THR A 469 6.40 11.90 15.68
CA THR A 469 6.41 12.86 14.57
C THR A 469 5.67 12.25 13.39
N VAL A 470 4.71 12.99 12.86
CA VAL A 470 3.94 12.61 11.67
C VAL A 470 4.48 13.38 10.48
N PHE A 471 4.80 12.67 9.40
CA PHE A 471 5.18 13.22 8.12
C PHE A 471 4.05 12.98 7.13
N VAL A 472 3.59 14.06 6.48
CA VAL A 472 2.55 14.05 5.45
C VAL A 472 3.15 14.60 4.18
N GLN A 473 3.34 13.76 3.16
CA GLN A 473 3.85 14.21 1.87
C GLN A 473 2.73 14.25 0.84
N ALA A 474 2.66 15.34 0.09
CA ALA A 474 1.66 15.54 -0.95
C ALA A 474 2.23 16.44 -2.07
N GLY A 475 1.76 16.22 -3.29
CA GLY A 475 2.26 16.94 -4.46
C GLY A 475 1.18 17.25 -5.50
N ALA A 476 1.57 18.05 -6.47
CA ALA A 476 0.76 18.44 -7.62
C ALA A 476 1.44 18.05 -8.93
N GLY A 477 0.65 17.70 -9.93
CA GLY A 477 1.11 17.42 -11.28
C GLY A 477 1.26 18.71 -12.08
N LEU A 478 2.49 19.06 -12.43
CA LEU A 478 2.83 20.31 -13.11
C LEU A 478 2.83 20.11 -14.62
N VAL A 479 2.12 20.98 -15.31
CA VAL A 479 2.03 21.07 -16.78
C VAL A 479 2.31 22.50 -17.23
N ALA A 480 2.36 22.75 -18.54
CA ALA A 480 2.70 24.06 -19.11
C ALA A 480 1.85 25.20 -18.56
N ASP A 481 0.55 24.94 -18.33
CA ASP A 481 -0.41 25.95 -17.85
C ASP A 481 -0.49 26.05 -16.32
N SER A 482 0.33 25.30 -15.57
CA SER A 482 0.31 25.31 -14.11
C SER A 482 0.61 26.71 -13.56
N VAL A 483 -0.19 27.12 -12.57
CA VAL A 483 -0.03 28.41 -11.87
C VAL A 483 0.59 28.10 -10.49
N PRO A 484 1.78 28.62 -10.18
CA PRO A 484 2.55 28.26 -8.99
C PRO A 484 1.78 28.29 -7.67
N ALA A 485 1.05 29.37 -7.41
CA ALA A 485 0.26 29.52 -6.19
C ALA A 485 -0.89 28.49 -6.10
N ASN A 486 -1.49 28.11 -7.23
CA ASN A 486 -2.55 27.09 -7.27
C ASN A 486 -1.99 25.71 -6.98
N GLU A 487 -0.83 25.36 -7.55
CA GLU A 487 -0.17 24.07 -7.34
C GLU A 487 0.30 23.91 -5.88
N TYR A 488 0.84 24.98 -5.29
CA TYR A 488 1.13 25.00 -3.86
C TYR A 488 -0.12 24.72 -3.03
N GLN A 489 -1.23 25.41 -3.32
CA GLN A 489 -2.49 25.20 -2.60
C GLN A 489 -3.09 23.80 -2.85
N GLU A 490 -2.94 23.26 -4.05
CA GLU A 490 -3.37 21.90 -4.38
C GLU A 490 -2.64 20.87 -3.52
N SER A 491 -1.32 20.99 -3.38
CA SER A 491 -0.53 20.08 -2.54
C SER A 491 -0.98 20.11 -1.08
N LEU A 492 -1.30 21.28 -0.52
CA LEU A 492 -1.86 21.42 0.83
C LEU A 492 -3.28 20.82 0.93
N SER A 493 -4.11 21.01 -0.10
CA SER A 493 -5.46 20.45 -0.14
C SER A 493 -5.45 18.92 -0.13
N LYS A 494 -4.46 18.30 -0.80
CA LYS A 494 -4.26 16.85 -0.78
C LYS A 494 -3.80 16.32 0.58
N ALA A 495 -3.18 17.12 1.42
CA ALA A 495 -2.77 16.78 2.79
C ALA A 495 -3.90 16.96 3.83
N GLU A 496 -4.94 17.73 3.52
CA GLU A 496 -5.95 18.19 4.45
C GLU A 496 -6.64 17.07 5.25
N ALA A 497 -7.04 15.97 4.58
CA ALA A 497 -7.70 14.87 5.25
C ALA A 497 -6.79 14.17 6.28
N LEU A 498 -5.49 14.11 6.00
CA LEU A 498 -4.49 13.52 6.88
C LEU A 498 -4.26 14.39 8.13
N LEU A 499 -4.13 15.69 7.94
CA LEU A 499 -4.00 16.65 9.04
C LEU A 499 -5.25 16.64 9.95
N LYS A 500 -6.44 16.56 9.35
CA LYS A 500 -7.69 16.41 10.10
C LYS A 500 -7.73 15.10 10.90
N ALA A 501 -7.22 14.00 10.35
CA ALA A 501 -7.19 12.72 11.05
C ALA A 501 -6.30 12.78 12.31
N VAL A 502 -5.15 13.45 12.23
CA VAL A 502 -4.30 13.70 13.39
C VAL A 502 -5.01 14.56 14.43
N ALA A 503 -5.63 15.68 14.01
CA ALA A 503 -6.36 16.57 14.91
C ALA A 503 -7.50 15.85 15.65
N MET A 504 -8.23 14.98 14.95
CA MET A 504 -9.34 14.21 15.56
C MET A 504 -8.81 13.19 16.58
N ALA A 505 -7.72 12.50 16.26
CA ALA A 505 -7.11 11.56 17.20
C ALA A 505 -6.55 12.27 18.44
N GLU A 506 -5.99 13.47 18.31
CA GLU A 506 -5.56 14.28 19.46
C GLU A 506 -6.71 14.78 20.33
N ALA A 507 -7.88 14.97 19.74
CA ALA A 507 -9.11 15.33 20.47
C ALA A 507 -9.72 14.16 21.25
N GLY A 508 -9.09 12.97 21.24
CA GLY A 508 -9.50 11.80 22.03
C GLY A 508 -10.48 10.88 21.31
N MET A 509 -10.35 10.81 19.99
CA MET A 509 -11.14 9.87 19.19
C MET A 509 -10.36 8.60 18.82
#